data_6cf177495770afd3f22eac58cabbc4b9
#
_entry.id   6cf177495770afd3f22eac58cabbc4b9
#
_cell.length_a   1.000
_cell.length_b   1.000
_cell.length_c   1.000
_cell.angle_alpha   90.00
_cell.angle_beta   90.00
_cell.angle_gamma   90.00
#
_symmetry.space_group_name_H-M   'P 1'
#
loop_
_entity.id
_entity.type
_entity.pdbx_description
1 polymer ?
#
loop_
_entity_poly.entity_id
_entity_poly.type
_entity_poly.pdbx_seq_one_letter_code
_entity_poly.pdbx_strand_id
1 'polypeptide(L)'
;MWLYDNKEIGDDEIEGYASFVYIITNLETGKKYIGKKIFKSIQRKKVKGKTRRKKVEKDSGWKSYFGSNLVLLGDVEKLGQDRFRREILKLCKTRGTASYWETKYQMQHEVLEKPDEYYNEWIMVKVHRSHIKT
;
A
#
# COMPACT_ATOMS: atom_id res chain seq x y z
N MET A 1 -8.81 -10.91 -1.88
CA MET A 1 -7.37 -11.25 -2.00
C MET A 1 -6.65 -10.22 -2.85
N TRP A 2 -5.41 -9.97 -2.50
CA TRP A 2 -4.54 -9.14 -3.33
C TRP A 2 -4.08 -9.91 -4.56
N LEU A 3 -4.05 -9.24 -5.72
CA LEU A 3 -3.59 -9.80 -6.97
C LEU A 3 -2.25 -9.18 -7.37
N TYR A 4 -1.37 -9.99 -7.93
CA TYR A 4 -0.13 -9.55 -8.57
C TYR A 4 -0.01 -10.31 -9.89
N ASP A 5 0.09 -9.60 -11.00
CA ASP A 5 0.04 -10.19 -12.36
C ASP A 5 -1.17 -11.11 -12.54
N ASN A 6 -2.35 -10.65 -12.06
CA ASN A 6 -3.63 -11.37 -12.13
C ASN A 6 -3.70 -12.69 -11.34
N LYS A 7 -2.73 -12.93 -10.44
CA LYS A 7 -2.71 -14.11 -9.56
C LYS A 7 -2.83 -13.68 -8.12
N GLU A 8 -3.54 -14.46 -7.32
CA GLU A 8 -3.60 -14.24 -5.88
C GLU A 8 -2.23 -14.42 -5.26
N ILE A 9 -1.87 -13.51 -4.37
CA ILE A 9 -0.56 -13.48 -3.74
C ILE A 9 -0.71 -13.71 -2.23
N GLY A 10 0.16 -14.55 -1.67
CA GLY A 10 0.20 -14.90 -0.26
C GLY A 10 1.56 -14.61 0.36
N ASP A 11 1.77 -15.15 1.57
CA ASP A 11 2.98 -14.89 2.35
C ASP A 11 4.27 -15.36 1.66
N ASP A 12 4.22 -16.45 0.89
CA ASP A 12 5.41 -16.99 0.21
C ASP A 12 5.92 -16.04 -0.87
N GLU A 13 5.03 -15.39 -1.60
CA GLU A 13 5.37 -14.52 -2.72
C GLU A 13 5.90 -13.18 -2.29
N ILE A 14 5.63 -12.76 -1.05
CA ILE A 14 6.09 -11.47 -0.53
C ILE A 14 7.39 -11.58 0.27
N GLU A 15 7.95 -12.78 0.41
CA GLU A 15 9.19 -12.98 1.15
C GLU A 15 10.32 -12.17 0.54
N GLY A 16 11.06 -11.43 1.37
CA GLY A 16 12.14 -10.56 0.92
C GLY A 16 11.70 -9.15 0.52
N TYR A 17 10.41 -8.87 0.54
CA TYR A 17 9.87 -7.53 0.26
C TYR A 17 9.37 -6.85 1.54
N ALA A 18 9.61 -5.55 1.65
CA ALA A 18 9.22 -4.77 2.83
C ALA A 18 7.87 -4.08 2.66
N SER A 19 7.53 -3.74 1.42
CA SER A 19 6.35 -2.94 1.11
C SER A 19 5.90 -3.13 -0.33
N PHE A 20 4.78 -2.53 -0.67
CA PHE A 20 4.24 -2.60 -2.02
C PHE A 20 3.45 -1.33 -2.37
N VAL A 21 3.38 -1.07 -3.66
CA VAL A 21 2.50 -0.05 -4.23
C VAL A 21 1.33 -0.76 -4.88
N TYR A 22 0.14 -0.24 -4.67
CA TYR A 22 -1.09 -0.90 -5.10
C TYR A 22 -2.06 0.03 -5.80
N ILE A 23 -3.00 -0.57 -6.49
CA ILE A 23 -4.19 0.10 -7.02
C ILE A 23 -5.44 -0.67 -6.58
N ILE A 24 -6.42 0.05 -6.05
CA ILE A 24 -7.71 -0.50 -5.69
C ILE A 24 -8.75 0.08 -6.64
N THR A 25 -9.53 -0.78 -7.26
CA THR A 25 -10.55 -0.38 -8.23
C THR A 25 -11.93 -0.73 -7.70
N ASN A 26 -12.83 0.27 -7.67
CA ASN A 26 -14.25 0.06 -7.43
C ASN A 26 -14.85 -0.48 -8.72
N LEU A 27 -15.26 -1.75 -8.74
CA LEU A 27 -15.77 -2.41 -9.93
C LEU A 27 -17.14 -1.89 -10.36
N GLU A 28 -17.87 -1.22 -9.47
CA GLU A 28 -19.17 -0.62 -9.79
C GLU A 28 -19.03 0.71 -10.54
N THR A 29 -18.09 1.55 -10.13
CA THR A 29 -17.91 2.91 -10.66
C THR A 29 -16.69 3.06 -11.56
N GLY A 30 -15.73 2.15 -11.48
CA GLY A 30 -14.44 2.27 -12.14
C GLY A 30 -13.46 3.17 -11.41
N LYS A 31 -13.87 3.79 -10.30
CA LYS A 31 -13.02 4.73 -9.55
C LYS A 31 -11.91 4.00 -8.81
N LYS A 32 -10.70 4.58 -8.82
CA LYS A 32 -9.47 3.92 -8.36
C LYS A 32 -8.74 4.71 -7.28
N TYR A 33 -7.89 4.02 -6.55
CA TYR A 33 -7.01 4.61 -5.56
C TYR A 33 -5.63 3.98 -5.65
N ILE A 34 -4.58 4.79 -5.75
CA ILE A 34 -3.18 4.32 -5.75
C ILE A 34 -2.54 4.73 -4.41
N GLY A 35 -1.96 3.75 -3.74
CA GLY A 35 -1.29 3.95 -2.46
C GLY A 35 -0.15 2.97 -2.24
N LYS A 36 0.38 2.99 -1.03
CA LYS A 36 1.44 2.05 -0.60
C LYS A 36 1.09 1.47 0.76
N LYS A 37 1.66 0.30 1.04
CA LYS A 37 1.49 -0.38 2.33
C LYS A 37 2.74 -1.17 2.66
N ILE A 38 3.09 -1.21 3.92
CA ILE A 38 4.15 -2.08 4.43
C ILE A 38 3.58 -3.47 4.72
N PHE A 39 4.39 -4.52 4.58
CA PHE A 39 3.98 -5.87 4.94
C PHE A 39 4.09 -6.09 6.45
N LYS A 40 5.18 -5.63 7.06
CA LYS A 40 5.43 -5.77 8.50
C LYS A 40 5.86 -4.44 9.08
N SER A 41 5.31 -4.11 10.25
CA SER A 41 5.77 -2.98 11.03
C SER A 41 6.86 -3.44 12.01
N ILE A 42 7.84 -2.56 12.27
CA ILE A 42 8.87 -2.81 13.26
C ILE A 42 8.53 -1.95 14.48
N GLN A 43 8.30 -2.61 15.62
CA GLN A 43 8.06 -1.95 16.89
C GLN A 43 9.27 -2.16 17.80
N ARG A 44 9.65 -1.11 18.54
CA ARG A 44 10.69 -1.19 19.55
C ARG A 44 10.03 -1.28 20.91
N LYS A 45 10.15 -2.44 21.55
CA LYS A 45 9.59 -2.67 22.90
C LYS A 45 10.68 -2.66 23.94
N LYS A 46 10.40 -2.01 25.09
CA LYS A 46 11.28 -2.04 26.25
C LYS A 46 11.24 -3.43 26.87
N VAL A 47 12.41 -4.03 27.06
CA VAL A 47 12.56 -5.32 27.72
C VAL A 47 12.95 -5.08 29.18
N LYS A 48 12.26 -5.74 30.13
CA LYS A 48 12.54 -5.64 31.56
C LYS A 48 13.99 -5.96 31.87
N GLY A 49 14.67 -5.06 32.60
CA GLY A 49 16.07 -5.24 32.99
C GLY A 49 17.09 -4.87 31.93
N LYS A 50 16.68 -4.34 30.77
CA LYS A 50 17.57 -3.90 29.69
C LYS A 50 17.36 -2.43 29.35
N THR A 51 18.45 -1.74 29.02
CA THR A 51 18.43 -0.34 28.63
C THR A 51 18.02 -0.14 27.15
N ARG A 52 18.21 -1.14 26.31
CA ARG A 52 17.85 -1.09 24.88
C ARG A 52 16.49 -1.73 24.64
N ARG A 53 15.70 -1.10 23.76
CA ARG A 53 14.43 -1.67 23.29
C ARG A 53 14.68 -2.77 22.27
N LYS A 54 13.93 -3.83 22.36
CA LYS A 54 13.98 -4.94 21.42
C LYS A 54 13.14 -4.59 20.17
N LYS A 55 13.69 -4.85 18.98
CA LYS A 55 12.92 -4.78 17.75
C LYS A 55 11.99 -5.99 17.65
N VAL A 56 10.71 -5.73 17.44
CA VAL A 56 9.69 -6.77 17.23
C VAL A 56 9.02 -6.51 15.90
N GLU A 57 9.03 -7.49 15.01
CA GLU A 57 8.26 -7.44 13.77
C GLU A 57 6.81 -7.82 14.04
N LYS A 58 5.89 -7.04 13.48
CA LYS A 58 4.46 -7.30 13.58
C LYS A 58 3.85 -7.20 12.19
N ASP A 59 2.94 -8.13 11.86
CA ASP A 59 2.15 -8.07 10.64
C ASP A 59 1.38 -6.74 10.59
N SER A 60 1.37 -6.10 9.44
CA SER A 60 0.73 -4.80 9.26
C SER A 60 -0.79 -4.87 9.04
N GLY A 61 -1.33 -6.08 8.87
CA GLY A 61 -2.73 -6.27 8.47
C GLY A 61 -2.96 -6.04 6.97
N TRP A 62 -1.93 -6.17 6.16
CA TRP A 62 -2.02 -5.88 4.72
C TRP A 62 -3.04 -6.73 3.98
N LYS A 63 -3.27 -7.97 4.42
CA LYS A 63 -4.21 -8.89 3.75
C LYS A 63 -5.66 -8.39 3.77
N SER A 64 -6.04 -7.67 4.82
CA SER A 64 -7.38 -7.10 4.98
C SER A 64 -7.45 -5.60 4.68
N TYR A 65 -6.37 -5.02 4.20
CA TYR A 65 -6.25 -3.57 4.00
C TYR A 65 -6.92 -3.11 2.70
N PHE A 66 -7.72 -2.06 2.77
CA PHE A 66 -8.44 -1.45 1.63
C PHE A 66 -8.07 0.02 1.44
N GLY A 67 -6.86 0.41 1.81
CA GLY A 67 -6.41 1.79 1.64
C GLY A 67 -6.69 2.66 2.87
N SER A 68 -6.30 3.92 2.77
CA SER A 68 -6.43 4.89 3.86
C SER A 68 -7.37 6.05 3.53
N ASN A 69 -7.93 6.10 2.33
CA ASN A 69 -8.84 7.15 1.91
C ASN A 69 -10.24 6.91 2.49
N LEU A 70 -10.79 7.91 3.18
CA LEU A 70 -12.07 7.77 3.88
C LEU A 70 -13.25 7.57 2.93
N VAL A 71 -13.22 8.19 1.76
CA VAL A 71 -14.30 8.03 0.76
C VAL A 71 -14.27 6.63 0.19
N LEU A 72 -13.09 6.12 -0.15
CA LEU A 72 -12.90 4.74 -0.60
C LEU A 72 -13.40 3.75 0.46
N LEU A 73 -12.98 3.92 1.71
CA LEU A 73 -13.39 3.03 2.80
C LEU A 73 -14.90 3.06 3.04
N GLY A 74 -15.54 4.21 2.89
CA GLY A 74 -16.99 4.35 2.96
C GLY A 74 -17.68 3.57 1.85
N ASP A 75 -17.15 3.60 0.64
CA ASP A 75 -17.69 2.85 -0.50
C ASP A 75 -17.48 1.33 -0.30
N VAL A 76 -16.34 0.91 0.25
CA VAL A 76 -16.08 -0.50 0.57
C VAL A 76 -17.12 -1.02 1.58
N GLU A 77 -17.41 -0.25 2.60
CA GLU A 77 -18.42 -0.61 3.60
C GLU A 77 -19.82 -0.69 2.99
N LYS A 78 -20.16 0.26 2.14
CA LYS A 78 -21.48 0.37 1.51
C LYS A 78 -21.74 -0.70 0.45
N LEU A 79 -20.76 -0.98 -0.41
CA LEU A 79 -20.91 -1.87 -1.56
C LEU A 79 -20.46 -3.31 -1.27
N GLY A 80 -19.60 -3.51 -0.28
CA GLY A 80 -19.00 -4.79 0.04
C GLY A 80 -17.61 -4.97 -0.55
N GLN A 81 -16.78 -5.74 0.13
CA GLN A 81 -15.38 -5.95 -0.24
C GLN A 81 -15.21 -6.66 -1.58
N ASP A 82 -16.15 -7.51 -1.96
CA ASP A 82 -16.13 -8.26 -3.21
C ASP A 82 -16.36 -7.39 -4.46
N ARG A 83 -16.79 -6.13 -4.25
CA ARG A 83 -16.95 -5.15 -5.32
C ARG A 83 -15.68 -4.34 -5.61
N PHE A 84 -14.58 -4.68 -4.96
CA PHE A 84 -13.31 -3.98 -5.09
C PHE A 84 -12.21 -4.94 -5.50
N ARG A 85 -11.44 -4.55 -6.51
CA ARG A 85 -10.27 -5.30 -6.96
C ARG A 85 -9.02 -4.65 -6.42
N ARG A 86 -8.21 -5.42 -5.72
CA ARG A 86 -6.95 -4.95 -5.13
C ARG A 86 -5.79 -5.59 -5.88
N GLU A 87 -4.96 -4.76 -6.49
CA GLU A 87 -3.83 -5.21 -7.30
C GLU A 87 -2.54 -4.58 -6.81
N ILE A 88 -1.49 -5.39 -6.75
CA ILE A 88 -0.14 -4.91 -6.45
C ILE A 88 0.49 -4.47 -7.76
N LEU A 89 0.92 -3.20 -7.81
CA LEU A 89 1.63 -2.64 -8.97
C LEU A 89 3.13 -2.90 -8.88
N LYS A 90 3.69 -2.86 -7.68
CA LYS A 90 5.13 -3.00 -7.47
C LYS A 90 5.43 -3.55 -6.08
N LEU A 91 6.18 -4.63 -6.01
CA LEU A 91 6.76 -5.13 -4.78
C LEU A 91 8.10 -4.41 -4.55
N CYS A 92 8.33 -3.91 -3.34
CA CYS A 92 9.48 -3.09 -3.01
C CYS A 92 10.27 -3.67 -1.84
N LYS A 93 11.59 -3.69 -1.98
CA LYS A 93 12.47 -4.23 -0.93
C LYS A 93 12.66 -3.29 0.24
N THR A 94 12.36 -2.00 0.08
CA THR A 94 12.43 -1.00 1.14
C THR A 94 11.20 -0.12 1.13
N ARG A 95 10.92 0.52 2.27
CA ARG A 95 9.82 1.47 2.38
C ARG A 95 10.05 2.73 1.54
N GLY A 96 11.30 3.17 1.45
CA GLY A 96 11.67 4.33 0.62
C GLY A 96 11.45 4.08 -0.87
N THR A 97 11.75 2.87 -1.34
CA THR A 97 11.49 2.48 -2.73
C THR A 97 9.99 2.52 -3.02
N ALA A 98 9.15 2.06 -2.08
CA ALA A 98 7.69 2.16 -2.23
C ALA A 98 7.22 3.61 -2.32
N SER A 99 7.80 4.52 -1.54
CA SER A 99 7.46 5.94 -1.61
C SER A 99 7.76 6.53 -2.99
N TYR A 100 8.90 6.16 -3.58
CA TYR A 100 9.27 6.60 -4.93
C TYR A 100 8.27 6.08 -5.97
N TRP A 101 7.98 4.78 -5.96
CA TRP A 101 7.10 4.17 -6.95
C TRP A 101 5.65 4.60 -6.78
N GLU A 102 5.17 4.79 -5.54
CA GLU A 102 3.84 5.32 -5.29
C GLU A 102 3.67 6.69 -5.95
N THR A 103 4.62 7.60 -5.70
CA THR A 103 4.59 8.94 -6.29
C THR A 103 4.63 8.88 -7.82
N LYS A 104 5.51 8.04 -8.36
CA LYS A 104 5.65 7.89 -9.81
C LYS A 104 4.37 7.40 -10.45
N TYR A 105 3.74 6.36 -9.90
CA TYR A 105 2.46 5.85 -10.43
C TYR A 105 1.34 6.88 -10.28
N GLN A 106 1.27 7.57 -9.15
CA GLN A 106 0.25 8.61 -8.94
C GLN A 106 0.37 9.74 -9.97
N MET A 107 1.58 10.18 -10.27
CA MET A 107 1.84 11.20 -11.28
C MET A 107 1.56 10.71 -12.69
N GLN A 108 2.00 9.51 -13.03
CA GLN A 108 1.78 8.92 -14.35
C GLN A 108 0.30 8.69 -14.64
N HIS A 109 -0.49 8.33 -13.64
CA HIS A 109 -1.93 8.12 -13.75
C HIS A 109 -2.73 9.41 -13.63
N GLU A 110 -2.07 10.52 -13.32
CA GLU A 110 -2.71 11.83 -13.18
C GLU A 110 -3.87 11.82 -12.17
N VAL A 111 -3.63 11.21 -11.00
CA VAL A 111 -4.69 10.94 -10.03
C VAL A 111 -5.35 12.20 -9.48
N LEU A 112 -4.62 13.33 -9.39
CA LEU A 112 -5.18 14.59 -8.91
C LEU A 112 -5.91 15.36 -9.99
N GLU A 113 -5.51 15.19 -11.24
CA GLU A 113 -6.13 15.85 -12.40
C GLU A 113 -7.43 15.17 -12.84
N LYS A 114 -7.68 13.96 -12.35
CA LYS A 114 -8.85 13.13 -12.73
C LYS A 114 -9.69 12.76 -11.50
N PRO A 115 -10.30 13.75 -10.82
CA PRO A 115 -11.03 13.49 -9.57
C PRO A 115 -12.25 12.58 -9.73
N ASP A 116 -12.80 12.48 -10.96
CA ASP A 116 -13.92 11.58 -11.24
C ASP A 116 -13.48 10.12 -11.38
N GLU A 117 -12.19 9.88 -11.65
CA GLU A 117 -11.64 8.54 -11.88
C GLU A 117 -10.84 8.02 -10.70
N TYR A 118 -10.39 8.90 -9.79
CA TYR A 118 -9.52 8.54 -8.66
C TYR A 118 -10.03 9.09 -7.34
N TYR A 119 -9.92 8.29 -6.28
CA TYR A 119 -10.19 8.71 -4.91
C TYR A 119 -9.08 9.60 -4.35
N ASN A 120 -7.88 9.55 -4.94
CA ASN A 120 -6.70 10.26 -4.43
C ASN A 120 -6.94 11.77 -4.37
N GLU A 121 -6.69 12.37 -3.20
CA GLU A 121 -6.79 13.82 -2.97
C GLU A 121 -5.43 14.47 -2.78
N TRP A 122 -4.41 13.68 -2.45
CA TRP A 122 -3.08 14.14 -2.09
C TRP A 122 -2.01 13.32 -2.79
N ILE A 123 -0.91 13.97 -3.15
CA ILE A 123 0.34 13.29 -3.47
C ILE A 123 1.38 13.82 -2.49
N MET A 124 1.84 12.97 -1.59
CA MET A 124 2.85 13.30 -0.58
C MET A 124 4.21 12.87 -1.09
N VAL A 125 5.10 13.83 -1.36
CA VAL A 125 6.42 13.54 -1.94
C VAL A 125 7.53 13.92 -0.98
N LYS A 126 8.20 12.91 -0.44
CA LYS A 126 9.45 13.07 0.29
C LYS A 126 10.34 11.89 -0.09
N VAL A 127 11.03 12.02 -1.24
CA VAL A 127 11.87 10.95 -1.78
C VAL A 127 13.28 11.47 -1.99
N HIS A 128 14.25 10.71 -1.48
CA HIS A 128 15.68 10.96 -1.68
C HIS A 128 16.22 9.91 -2.65
N ARG A 129 17.27 10.24 -3.40
CA ARG A 129 17.86 9.30 -4.37
C ARG A 129 18.32 7.98 -3.73
N SER A 130 18.64 7.98 -2.43
CA SER A 130 19.00 6.75 -1.71
C SER A 130 17.82 5.77 -1.57
N HIS A 131 16.58 6.26 -1.75
CA HIS A 131 15.37 5.42 -1.72
C HIS A 131 15.19 4.61 -3.00
N ILE A 132 15.83 4.99 -4.08
CA ILE A 132 15.68 4.31 -5.39
C ILE A 132 16.64 3.12 -5.41
N LYS A 133 16.10 1.97 -4.99
CA LYS A 133 16.84 0.70 -4.98
C LYS A 133 16.11 -0.31 -5.86
N THR A 134 16.87 -0.93 -6.67
CA THR A 134 16.35 -1.94 -7.60
C THR A 134 16.43 -3.34 -7.02
#